data_5cf72935090261248094905b42a11773
#
_entry.id   5cf72935090261248094905b42a11773
#
_cell.length_a   1.000
_cell.length_b   1.000
_cell.length_c   1.000
_cell.angle_alpha   90.00
_cell.angle_beta   90.00
_cell.angle_gamma   90.00
#
_symmetry.space_group_name_H-M   'P 1'
#
loop_
_entity.id
_entity.type
_entity.pdbx_description
1 polymer ?
#
loop_
_entity_poly.entity_id
_entity_poly.type
_entity_poly.pdbx_seq_one_letter_code
_entity_poly.pdbx_strand_id
1 'polypeptide(L)'
;MCIRDRIIPMQCEYYALEGLSDLINTIKIVHKRLNSNLQVLGILRVMFDSRIMLSQQVSDQLEKYFGEKVFKTIIPRNVRLAEAPSFGIPGVLFDPNARGAKAYMEFGKELAERLKYTEN
;
A
#
# COMPACT_ATOMS: atom_id res chain seq x y z
N MET A 1 14.59 5.30 17.82
CA MET A 1 13.98 5.46 16.50
C MET A 1 12.48 5.72 16.68
N CYS A 2 12.04 6.92 16.31
CA CYS A 2 10.61 7.25 16.42
C CYS A 2 9.88 6.84 15.16
N ILE A 3 8.94 5.91 15.30
CA ILE A 3 8.11 5.44 14.19
C ILE A 3 6.80 6.22 14.24
N ARG A 4 6.63 7.13 13.28
CA ARG A 4 5.45 7.99 13.18
C ARG A 4 4.48 7.52 12.11
N ASP A 5 5.00 7.28 10.91
CA ASP A 5 4.17 7.03 9.74
C ASP A 5 4.18 5.54 9.34
N ARG A 6 3.02 5.05 8.92
CA ARG A 6 2.83 3.68 8.45
C ARG A 6 2.13 3.67 7.11
N ILE A 7 2.60 2.81 6.22
CA ILE A 7 1.93 2.49 4.97
C ILE A 7 1.43 1.06 5.11
N ILE A 8 0.16 0.85 4.79
CA ILE A 8 -0.46 -0.47 4.87
C ILE A 8 -0.57 -1.04 3.45
N PRO A 9 0.25 -2.03 3.07
CA PRO A 9 0.03 -2.73 1.82
C PRO A 9 -1.16 -3.68 1.97
N MET A 10 -2.05 -3.71 0.98
CA MET A 10 -3.26 -4.49 1.06
C MET A 10 -3.57 -5.18 -0.25
N GLN A 11 -3.78 -6.49 -0.18
CA GLN A 11 -4.30 -7.26 -1.30
C GLN A 11 -5.82 -7.16 -1.28
N CYS A 12 -6.42 -6.84 -2.44
CA CYS A 12 -7.87 -6.73 -2.55
C CYS A 12 -8.51 -8.11 -2.73
N GLU A 13 -8.58 -8.87 -1.63
CA GLU A 13 -9.15 -10.22 -1.59
C GLU A 13 -10.34 -10.25 -0.61
N TYR A 14 -11.02 -11.40 -0.57
CA TYR A 14 -12.27 -11.55 0.18
C TYR A 14 -12.15 -11.15 1.66
N TYR A 15 -11.08 -11.58 2.35
CA TYR A 15 -10.90 -11.29 3.77
C TYR A 15 -10.13 -10.00 4.06
N ALA A 16 -9.82 -9.24 3.03
CA ALA A 16 -8.99 -8.04 3.18
C ALA A 16 -9.63 -7.00 4.09
N LEU A 17 -10.94 -6.80 3.98
CA LEU A 17 -11.64 -5.80 4.79
C LEU A 17 -11.69 -6.18 6.27
N GLU A 18 -11.89 -7.46 6.58
CA GLU A 18 -11.88 -7.93 7.97
C GLU A 18 -10.48 -7.77 8.58
N GLY A 19 -9.45 -8.21 7.85
CA GLY A 19 -8.07 -8.05 8.30
C GLY A 19 -7.68 -6.59 8.48
N LEU A 20 -8.15 -5.72 7.61
CA LEU A 20 -7.90 -4.28 7.73
C LEU A 20 -8.56 -3.70 8.98
N SER A 21 -9.78 -4.10 9.28
CA SER A 21 -10.49 -3.64 10.48
C SER A 21 -9.71 -4.00 11.74
N ASP A 22 -9.24 -5.25 11.84
CA ASP A 22 -8.43 -5.71 12.97
C ASP A 22 -7.11 -4.97 13.07
N LEU A 23 -6.44 -4.73 11.95
CA LEU A 23 -5.20 -3.98 11.92
C LEU A 23 -5.38 -2.54 12.37
N ILE A 24 -6.43 -1.87 11.92
CA ILE A 24 -6.72 -0.50 12.33
C ILE A 24 -7.01 -0.43 13.82
N ASN A 25 -7.74 -1.39 14.37
CA ASN A 25 -7.98 -1.46 15.80
C ASN A 25 -6.67 -1.62 16.58
N THR A 26 -5.75 -2.46 16.10
CA THR A 26 -4.43 -2.63 16.70
C THR A 26 -3.64 -1.33 16.65
N ILE A 27 -3.66 -0.63 15.52
CA ILE A 27 -2.96 0.65 15.37
C ILE A 27 -3.52 1.68 16.34
N LYS A 28 -4.84 1.74 16.51
CA LYS A 28 -5.47 2.64 17.47
C LYS A 28 -5.03 2.35 18.90
N ILE A 29 -4.92 1.09 19.27
CA ILE A 29 -4.45 0.70 20.61
C ILE A 29 -3.00 1.09 20.81
N VAL A 30 -2.14 0.84 19.83
CA VAL A 30 -0.72 1.21 19.89
C VAL A 30 -0.58 2.75 19.97
N HIS A 31 -1.33 3.48 19.16
CA HIS A 31 -1.33 4.94 19.16
C HIS A 31 -1.71 5.49 20.55
N LYS A 32 -2.74 4.92 21.15
CA LYS A 32 -3.26 5.41 22.43
C LYS A 32 -2.34 5.06 23.61
N ARG A 33 -1.73 3.87 23.61
CA ARG A 33 -1.04 3.32 24.79
C ARG A 33 0.49 3.34 24.70
N LEU A 34 1.05 3.18 23.50
CA LEU A 34 2.48 2.97 23.32
C LEU A 34 3.17 4.08 22.52
N ASN A 35 2.54 4.58 21.48
CA ASN A 35 3.14 5.58 20.61
C ASN A 35 2.07 6.53 20.08
N SER A 36 1.93 7.68 20.75
CA SER A 36 0.93 8.69 20.40
C SER A 36 1.20 9.39 19.06
N ASN A 37 2.41 9.25 18.52
CA ASN A 37 2.78 9.85 17.23
C ASN A 37 2.55 8.91 16.04
N LEU A 38 2.13 7.67 16.30
CA LEU A 38 1.87 6.70 15.24
C LEU A 38 0.67 7.12 14.39
N GLN A 39 0.85 7.20 13.08
CA GLN A 39 -0.20 7.58 12.13
C GLN A 39 -0.17 6.65 10.93
N VAL A 40 -1.35 6.41 10.33
CA VAL A 40 -1.46 5.70 9.05
C VAL A 40 -1.34 6.75 7.94
N LEU A 41 -0.23 6.72 7.22
CA LEU A 41 0.02 7.63 6.10
C LEU A 41 -0.86 7.29 4.90
N GLY A 42 -1.05 6.01 4.63
CA GLY A 42 -1.89 5.59 3.53
C GLY A 42 -1.99 4.08 3.37
N ILE A 43 -2.87 3.68 2.48
CA ILE A 43 -3.12 2.29 2.12
C ILE A 43 -2.71 2.10 0.66
N LEU A 44 -1.81 1.15 0.41
CA LEU A 44 -1.34 0.83 -0.93
C LEU A 44 -1.97 -0.48 -1.38
N ARG A 45 -2.71 -0.44 -2.48
CA ARG A 45 -3.29 -1.64 -3.09
C ARG A 45 -2.20 -2.38 -3.85
N VAL A 46 -1.93 -3.61 -3.44
CA VAL A 46 -0.87 -4.45 -4.04
C VAL A 46 -1.46 -5.72 -4.62
N MET A 47 -0.75 -6.33 -5.56
CA MET A 47 -1.15 -7.56 -6.24
C MET A 47 -2.56 -7.46 -6.82
N PHE A 48 -2.90 -6.29 -7.35
CA PHE A 48 -4.22 -6.00 -7.89
C PHE A 48 -4.38 -6.63 -9.27
N ASP A 49 -5.50 -7.32 -9.48
CA ASP A 49 -5.87 -7.86 -10.78
C ASP A 49 -7.22 -7.30 -11.19
N SER A 50 -7.20 -6.40 -12.18
CA SER A 50 -8.42 -5.71 -12.66
C SER A 50 -9.42 -6.65 -13.33
N ARG A 51 -8.99 -7.85 -13.71
CA ARG A 51 -9.87 -8.86 -14.32
C ARG A 51 -10.76 -9.56 -13.29
N ILE A 52 -10.42 -9.45 -12.01
CA ILE A 52 -11.17 -10.07 -10.92
C ILE A 52 -12.15 -9.05 -10.35
N MET A 53 -13.45 -9.34 -10.50
CA MET A 53 -14.50 -8.43 -10.03
C MET A 53 -14.43 -8.18 -8.53
N LEU A 54 -14.08 -9.20 -7.74
CA LEU A 54 -13.93 -9.06 -6.29
C LEU A 54 -12.86 -8.02 -5.92
N SER A 55 -11.74 -7.99 -6.64
CA SER A 55 -10.69 -6.99 -6.43
C SER A 55 -11.21 -5.58 -6.63
N GLN A 56 -12.03 -5.37 -7.67
CA GLN A 56 -12.64 -4.07 -7.94
C GLN A 56 -13.59 -3.67 -6.81
N GLN A 57 -14.43 -4.60 -6.36
CA GLN A 57 -15.39 -4.33 -5.29
C GLN A 57 -14.70 -3.96 -3.98
N VAL A 58 -13.64 -4.69 -3.60
CA VAL A 58 -12.86 -4.39 -2.39
C VAL A 58 -12.17 -3.04 -2.53
N SER A 59 -11.58 -2.77 -3.68
CA SER A 59 -10.92 -1.50 -3.96
C SER A 59 -11.89 -0.33 -3.84
N ASP A 60 -13.10 -0.46 -4.39
CA ASP A 60 -14.12 0.59 -4.32
C ASP A 60 -14.54 0.83 -2.87
N GLN A 61 -14.67 -0.22 -2.07
CA GLN A 61 -14.99 -0.07 -0.65
C GLN A 61 -13.88 0.61 0.13
N LEU A 62 -12.62 0.30 -0.17
CA LEU A 62 -11.47 0.97 0.45
C LEU A 62 -11.50 2.46 0.16
N GLU A 63 -11.73 2.84 -1.10
CA GLU A 63 -11.81 4.25 -1.48
C GLU A 63 -12.99 4.95 -0.79
N LYS A 64 -14.10 4.26 -0.63
CA LYS A 64 -15.29 4.80 0.03
C LYS A 64 -15.05 5.07 1.52
N TYR A 65 -14.38 4.15 2.23
CA TYR A 65 -14.19 4.26 3.67
C TYR A 65 -12.97 5.09 4.07
N PHE A 66 -11.88 5.03 3.28
CA PHE A 66 -10.63 5.68 3.64
C PHE A 66 -10.29 6.87 2.75
N GLY A 67 -10.96 7.02 1.62
CA GLY A 67 -10.86 8.20 0.76
C GLY A 67 -9.42 8.57 0.40
N GLU A 68 -8.98 9.73 0.85
CA GLU A 68 -7.67 10.28 0.51
C GLU A 68 -6.49 9.48 1.08
N LYS A 69 -6.71 8.63 2.07
CA LYS A 69 -5.66 7.79 2.63
C LYS A 69 -5.26 6.66 1.70
N VAL A 70 -6.13 6.28 0.76
CA VAL A 70 -5.78 5.27 -0.25
C VAL A 70 -4.92 5.93 -1.32
N PHE A 71 -3.72 5.38 -1.56
CA PHE A 71 -2.86 5.89 -2.62
C PHE A 71 -3.51 5.66 -3.98
N LYS A 72 -3.36 6.63 -4.88
CA LYS A 72 -3.91 6.54 -6.24
C LYS A 72 -3.20 5.46 -7.05
N THR A 73 -1.90 5.29 -6.82
CA THR A 73 -1.11 4.28 -7.50
C THR A 73 -1.55 2.89 -7.03
N ILE A 74 -1.73 1.98 -7.98
CA ILE A 74 -2.09 0.59 -7.75
C ILE A 74 -0.93 -0.28 -8.23
N ILE A 75 -0.47 -1.21 -7.40
CA ILE A 75 0.58 -2.14 -7.78
C ILE A 75 -0.08 -3.39 -8.35
N PRO A 76 0.06 -3.65 -9.66
CA PRO A 76 -0.56 -4.82 -10.26
C PRO A 76 0.19 -6.11 -9.90
N ARG A 77 -0.50 -7.24 -10.01
CA ARG A 77 0.15 -8.54 -9.91
C ARG A 77 1.13 -8.66 -11.09
N ASN A 78 2.40 -8.94 -10.80
CA ASN A 78 3.45 -8.96 -11.82
C ASN A 78 4.47 -10.05 -11.52
N VAL A 79 4.68 -10.94 -12.50
CA VAL A 79 5.56 -12.09 -12.37
C VAL A 79 7.03 -11.64 -12.18
N ARG A 80 7.44 -10.56 -12.84
CA ARG A 80 8.82 -10.05 -12.74
C ARG A 80 9.16 -9.61 -11.32
N LEU A 81 8.21 -9.01 -10.60
CA LEU A 81 8.43 -8.69 -9.20
C LEU A 81 8.58 -9.93 -8.33
N ALA A 82 7.86 -11.01 -8.66
CA ALA A 82 8.00 -12.27 -7.95
C ALA A 82 9.33 -12.97 -8.23
N GLU A 83 9.88 -12.79 -9.42
CA GLU A 83 11.15 -13.40 -9.81
C GLU A 83 12.38 -12.66 -9.25
N ALA A 84 12.28 -11.35 -9.07
CA ALA A 84 13.42 -10.52 -8.68
C ALA A 84 14.15 -11.00 -7.41
N PRO A 85 13.48 -11.45 -6.34
CA PRO A 85 14.18 -11.95 -5.16
C PRO A 85 15.10 -13.14 -5.44
N SER A 86 14.76 -13.99 -6.40
CA SER A 86 15.60 -15.13 -6.77
C SER A 86 16.97 -14.70 -7.30
N PHE A 87 17.06 -13.50 -7.85
CA PHE A 87 18.30 -12.93 -8.38
C PHE A 87 18.96 -11.96 -7.40
N GLY A 88 18.35 -11.70 -6.25
CA GLY A 88 18.87 -10.78 -5.25
C GLY A 88 18.91 -9.32 -5.71
N ILE A 89 18.07 -8.94 -6.67
CA ILE A 89 18.05 -7.61 -7.26
C ILE A 89 16.68 -6.98 -7.00
N PRO A 90 16.61 -5.68 -6.62
CA PRO A 90 15.32 -5.00 -6.49
C PRO A 90 14.52 -5.05 -7.78
N GLY A 91 13.20 -5.20 -7.66
CA GLY A 91 12.32 -5.31 -8.83
C GLY A 91 12.47 -4.17 -9.82
N VAL A 92 12.67 -2.94 -9.32
CA VAL A 92 12.83 -1.75 -10.19
C VAL A 92 14.12 -1.78 -10.99
N LEU A 93 15.14 -2.52 -10.54
CA LEU A 93 16.41 -2.70 -11.25
C LEU A 93 16.41 -3.97 -12.09
N PHE A 94 15.68 -4.99 -11.66
CA PHE A 94 15.60 -6.28 -12.34
C PHE A 94 14.94 -6.16 -13.71
N ASP A 95 13.80 -5.48 -13.77
CA ASP A 95 13.11 -5.20 -15.04
C ASP A 95 12.42 -3.85 -14.94
N PRO A 96 13.13 -2.74 -15.27
CA PRO A 96 12.57 -1.39 -15.15
C PRO A 96 11.36 -1.15 -16.04
N ASN A 97 11.17 -1.94 -17.10
CA ASN A 97 10.06 -1.79 -18.04
C ASN A 97 8.83 -2.61 -17.65
N ALA A 98 8.93 -3.46 -16.62
CA ALA A 98 7.80 -4.24 -16.15
C ALA A 98 6.73 -3.34 -15.54
N ARG A 99 5.46 -3.74 -15.67
CA ARG A 99 4.33 -2.96 -15.16
C ARG A 99 4.44 -2.72 -13.64
N GLY A 100 4.86 -3.75 -12.89
CA GLY A 100 5.04 -3.64 -11.45
C GLY A 100 6.16 -2.67 -11.08
N ALA A 101 7.29 -2.72 -11.78
CA ALA A 101 8.39 -1.80 -11.56
C ALA A 101 7.99 -0.36 -11.80
N LYS A 102 7.29 -0.09 -12.90
CA LYS A 102 6.77 1.23 -13.21
C LYS A 102 5.78 1.72 -12.16
N ALA A 103 4.90 0.83 -11.68
CA ALA A 103 3.94 1.15 -10.64
C ALA A 103 4.63 1.55 -9.34
N TYR A 104 5.68 0.85 -8.92
CA TYR A 104 6.45 1.21 -7.73
C TYR A 104 7.17 2.54 -7.89
N MET A 105 7.67 2.87 -9.07
CA MET A 105 8.28 4.18 -9.33
C MET A 105 7.23 5.29 -9.21
N GLU A 106 6.04 5.09 -9.74
CA GLU A 106 4.95 6.04 -9.60
C GLU A 106 4.50 6.18 -8.14
N PHE A 107 4.44 5.06 -7.41
CA PHE A 107 4.15 5.09 -6.00
C PHE A 107 5.18 5.90 -5.22
N GLY A 108 6.46 5.74 -5.53
CA GLY A 108 7.53 6.52 -4.91
C GLY A 108 7.35 8.01 -5.10
N LYS A 109 6.93 8.43 -6.30
CA LYS A 109 6.64 9.83 -6.59
C LYS A 109 5.44 10.33 -5.79
N GLU A 110 4.37 9.57 -5.75
CA GLU A 110 3.16 9.93 -5.00
C GLU A 110 3.47 10.03 -3.50
N LEU A 111 4.24 9.08 -2.97
CA LEU A 111 4.66 9.08 -1.58
C LEU A 111 5.51 10.30 -1.24
N ALA A 112 6.46 10.64 -2.11
CA ALA A 112 7.32 11.81 -1.91
C ALA A 112 6.50 13.09 -1.86
N GLU A 113 5.52 13.25 -2.74
CA GLU A 113 4.63 14.40 -2.73
C GLU A 113 3.80 14.46 -1.47
N ARG A 114 3.26 13.31 -1.03
CA ARG A 114 2.45 13.24 0.18
C ARG A 114 3.25 13.59 1.43
N LEU A 115 4.48 13.12 1.53
CA LEU A 115 5.38 13.45 2.64
C LEU A 115 5.77 14.92 2.64
N LYS A 116 5.95 15.51 1.47
CA LYS A 116 6.29 16.92 1.31
C LYS A 116 5.19 17.82 1.89
N TYR A 117 3.92 17.46 1.70
CA TYR A 117 2.80 18.20 2.25
C TYR A 117 2.64 18.01 3.76
N THR A 118 3.05 16.89 4.30
CA THR A 118 2.91 16.60 5.74
C THR A 118 4.03 17.19 6.59
N GLU A 119 5.16 17.51 6.01
CA GLU A 119 6.29 18.16 6.71
C GLU A 119 6.08 19.65 6.93
N ASN A 120 5.12 20.23 6.23
CA ASN A 120 4.76 21.63 6.38
C ASN A 120 3.52 21.78 7.26
#